data_b6c8c2085da4305021e8bfe3d7eb5f28
#
_entry.id   b6c8c2085da4305021e8bfe3d7eb5f28
#
_cell.length_a   1.000
_cell.length_b   1.000
_cell.length_c   1.000
_cell.angle_alpha   90.00
_cell.angle_beta   90.00
_cell.angle_gamma   90.00
#
_symmetry.space_group_name_H-M   'P 1'
#
loop_
_entity.id
_entity.type
_entity.pdbx_description
1 polymer ?
#
loop_
_entity_poly.entity_id
_entity_poly.type
_entity_poly.pdbx_seq_one_letter_code
_entity_poly.pdbx_strand_id
1 'polypeptide(L)'
;ETAMQKLALSSALDKAGLSASALDYILAGDLLNQCIGATFGVRELGIPYLGIYGACSNMAEGLLLSAFLAESGLRYLGVSTASHFCTAERQYRFPLEYGGQRTPTSQWTVTGGGAVVVAGAAAQTPDQAGPWIQAAAIGTIEDKGIKDAANMGAAMAPAAAATILGFLSDTGTTPEDYDLILTGDLGQVGSDLLYELAIREGVDLRSRHTDCGLLIYDRDRQDVHAGGSGCGCCASVLCSYILPSLREGRVKRVLFAAT
;
A
#
# COMPACT_ATOMS: atom_id res chain seq x y z
N GLU A 1 16.99 -0.86 0.38
CA GLU A 1 15.74 -0.19 0.81
C GLU A 1 15.96 1.28 1.12
N THR A 2 16.91 1.62 1.99
CA THR A 2 17.24 3.00 2.42
C THR A 2 17.37 3.98 1.25
N ALA A 3 18.16 3.64 0.23
CA ALA A 3 18.35 4.49 -0.95
C ALA A 3 17.06 4.64 -1.78
N MET A 4 16.26 3.57 -1.90
CA MET A 4 14.97 3.62 -2.59
C MET A 4 13.98 4.52 -1.85
N GLN A 5 13.91 4.40 -0.53
CA GLN A 5 13.08 5.24 0.32
C GLN A 5 13.40 6.72 0.15
N LYS A 6 14.68 7.07 0.26
CA LYS A 6 15.18 8.44 0.06
C LYS A 6 14.84 8.96 -1.34
N LEU A 7 15.12 8.16 -2.37
CA LEU A 7 14.88 8.54 -3.75
C LEU A 7 13.40 8.74 -4.05
N ALA A 8 12.54 7.85 -3.56
CA ALA A 8 11.10 7.95 -3.74
C ALA A 8 10.56 9.25 -3.15
N LEU A 9 10.96 9.58 -1.90
CA LEU A 9 10.52 10.80 -1.23
C LEU A 9 11.07 12.06 -1.90
N SER A 10 12.36 12.07 -2.27
CA SER A 10 12.95 13.19 -3.01
C SER A 10 12.22 13.43 -4.35
N SER A 11 11.93 12.36 -5.09
CA SER A 11 11.18 12.47 -6.36
C SER A 11 9.75 12.98 -6.17
N ALA A 12 9.10 12.62 -5.06
CA ALA A 12 7.75 13.12 -4.75
C ALA A 12 7.79 14.62 -4.42
N LEU A 13 8.79 15.07 -3.67
CA LEU A 13 9.02 16.49 -3.37
C LEU A 13 9.29 17.30 -4.62
N ASP A 14 10.18 16.81 -5.50
CA ASP A 14 10.51 17.48 -6.77
C ASP A 14 9.27 17.64 -7.64
N LYS A 15 8.44 16.59 -7.75
CA LYS A 15 7.17 16.64 -8.49
C LYS A 15 6.14 17.59 -7.87
N ALA A 16 6.18 17.75 -6.55
CA ALA A 16 5.32 18.69 -5.83
C ALA A 16 5.85 20.13 -5.86
N GLY A 17 7.09 20.35 -6.35
CA GLY A 17 7.75 21.66 -6.32
C GLY A 17 8.07 22.12 -4.89
N LEU A 18 8.31 21.20 -3.98
CA LEU A 18 8.54 21.47 -2.57
C LEU A 18 9.97 21.10 -2.14
N SER A 19 10.54 21.89 -1.25
CA SER A 19 11.73 21.48 -0.52
C SER A 19 11.36 20.54 0.63
N ALA A 20 12.33 19.73 1.10
CA ALA A 20 12.12 18.88 2.25
C ALA A 20 11.66 19.66 3.50
N SER A 21 12.21 20.87 3.70
CA SER A 21 11.84 21.75 4.83
C SER A 21 10.38 22.26 4.78
N ALA A 22 9.66 22.06 3.70
CA ALA A 22 8.24 22.38 3.61
C ALA A 22 7.36 21.35 4.29
N LEU A 23 7.86 20.12 4.49
CA LEU A 23 7.13 19.06 5.18
C LEU A 23 7.06 19.32 6.68
N ASP A 24 5.86 19.21 7.23
CA ASP A 24 5.65 19.26 8.69
C ASP A 24 6.07 17.93 9.33
N TYR A 25 5.76 16.79 8.69
CA TYR A 25 6.11 15.44 9.13
C TYR A 25 6.38 14.50 7.94
N ILE A 26 7.13 13.44 8.23
CA ILE A 26 7.27 12.26 7.37
C ILE A 26 6.72 11.05 8.10
N LEU A 27 5.82 10.32 7.44
CA LEU A 27 5.37 8.99 7.85
C LEU A 27 6.00 7.99 6.90
N ALA A 28 6.85 7.13 7.41
CA ALA A 28 7.49 6.15 6.55
C ALA A 28 7.67 4.80 7.26
N GLY A 29 7.60 3.74 6.49
CA GLY A 29 7.76 2.39 6.95
C GLY A 29 8.40 1.49 5.89
N ASP A 30 8.77 0.32 6.32
CA ASP A 30 9.31 -0.76 5.50
C ASP A 30 8.91 -2.12 6.11
N LEU A 31 9.47 -3.21 5.61
CA LEU A 31 9.19 -4.56 6.13
C LEU A 31 10.14 -5.00 7.24
N LEU A 32 11.19 -4.24 7.52
CA LEU A 32 12.24 -4.65 8.47
C LEU A 32 11.88 -4.25 9.89
N ASN A 33 12.40 -5.01 10.85
CA ASN A 33 12.23 -4.69 12.25
C ASN A 33 12.67 -3.27 12.57
N GLN A 34 11.86 -2.60 13.39
CA GLN A 34 12.08 -1.25 13.87
C GLN A 34 12.15 -0.17 12.77
N CYS A 35 11.55 -0.43 11.59
CA CYS A 35 11.54 0.49 10.44
C CYS A 35 12.95 0.96 10.05
N ILE A 36 13.94 0.04 10.10
CA ILE A 36 15.35 0.42 9.95
C ILE A 36 15.65 0.99 8.57
N GLY A 37 15.05 0.44 7.52
CA GLY A 37 15.18 0.92 6.14
C GLY A 37 14.66 2.35 5.98
N ALA A 38 13.46 2.61 6.50
CA ALA A 38 12.82 3.91 6.48
C ALA A 38 13.57 4.94 7.34
N THR A 39 13.91 4.58 8.58
CA THR A 39 14.62 5.47 9.50
C THR A 39 15.95 5.97 8.91
N PHE A 40 16.75 5.07 8.35
CA PHE A 40 18.01 5.46 7.70
C PHE A 40 17.77 6.18 6.35
N GLY A 41 16.64 5.91 5.70
CA GLY A 41 16.26 6.56 4.43
C GLY A 41 15.93 8.03 4.58
N VAL A 42 15.22 8.39 5.64
CA VAL A 42 14.75 9.77 5.85
C VAL A 42 15.63 10.61 6.78
N ARG A 43 16.55 10.03 7.51
CA ARG A 43 17.37 10.70 8.56
C ARG A 43 18.07 11.97 8.11
N GLU A 44 18.53 12.01 6.86
CA GLU A 44 19.29 13.15 6.33
C GLU A 44 18.42 14.35 5.98
N LEU A 45 17.09 14.19 5.96
CA LEU A 45 16.17 15.25 5.59
C LEU A 45 15.94 16.25 6.73
N GLY A 46 16.23 15.84 7.98
CA GLY A 46 16.07 16.69 9.15
C GLY A 46 14.61 17.09 9.48
N ILE A 47 13.66 16.29 9.04
CA ILE A 47 12.22 16.50 9.22
C ILE A 47 11.71 15.60 10.35
N PRO A 48 10.75 16.04 11.18
CA PRO A 48 10.09 15.18 12.16
C PRO A 48 9.54 13.91 11.48
N TYR A 49 9.81 12.75 12.07
CA TYR A 49 9.55 11.45 11.46
C TYR A 49 8.75 10.55 12.40
N LEU A 50 7.72 9.96 11.86
CA LEU A 50 6.93 8.89 12.48
C LEU A 50 7.18 7.60 11.71
N GLY A 51 7.84 6.63 12.36
CA GLY A 51 7.98 5.28 11.83
C GLY A 51 6.65 4.53 11.96
N ILE A 52 6.16 3.99 10.86
CA ILE A 52 4.95 3.16 10.81
C ILE A 52 5.33 1.72 10.48
N TYR A 53 4.65 0.75 11.11
CA TYR A 53 5.01 -0.65 10.99
C TYR A 53 3.80 -1.55 10.74
N GLY A 54 3.02 -1.21 9.73
CA GLY A 54 1.91 -2.00 9.23
C GLY A 54 2.31 -3.05 8.18
N ALA A 55 3.59 -3.37 8.04
CA ALA A 55 4.12 -4.26 7.00
C ALA A 55 3.60 -3.86 5.60
N CYS A 56 2.89 -4.74 4.90
CA CYS A 56 2.40 -4.47 3.55
C CYS A 56 1.38 -3.31 3.50
N SER A 57 0.73 -2.97 4.62
CA SER A 57 -0.23 -1.86 4.70
C SER A 57 0.39 -0.47 4.88
N ASN A 58 1.71 -0.35 5.06
CA ASN A 58 2.37 0.92 5.37
C ASN A 58 1.95 2.11 4.49
N MET A 59 1.72 1.89 3.18
CA MET A 59 1.28 2.98 2.30
C MET A 59 -0.15 3.43 2.63
N ALA A 60 -1.07 2.52 2.85
CA ALA A 60 -2.45 2.84 3.23
C ALA A 60 -2.51 3.46 4.63
N GLU A 61 -1.76 2.90 5.60
CA GLU A 61 -1.61 3.43 6.95
C GLU A 61 -1.07 4.87 6.93
N GLY A 62 0.00 5.10 6.17
CA GLY A 62 0.60 6.43 6.04
C GLY A 62 -0.36 7.46 5.41
N LEU A 63 -1.13 7.07 4.39
CA LEU A 63 -2.15 7.92 3.78
C LEU A 63 -3.28 8.25 4.77
N LEU A 64 -3.77 7.26 5.49
CA LEU A 64 -4.82 7.41 6.50
C LEU A 64 -4.35 8.33 7.64
N LEU A 65 -3.18 8.09 8.21
CA LEU A 65 -2.62 8.92 9.27
C LEU A 65 -2.33 10.34 8.79
N SER A 66 -1.84 10.50 7.56
CA SER A 66 -1.61 11.83 7.00
C SER A 66 -2.90 12.61 6.80
N ALA A 67 -4.02 11.96 6.45
CA ALA A 67 -5.32 12.61 6.37
C ALA A 67 -5.77 13.14 7.74
N PHE A 68 -5.65 12.34 8.81
CA PHE A 68 -5.97 12.80 10.16
C PHE A 68 -5.07 13.96 10.63
N LEU A 69 -3.78 13.87 10.34
CA LEU A 69 -2.84 14.95 10.70
C LEU A 69 -3.10 16.22 9.90
N ALA A 70 -3.49 16.10 8.64
CA ALA A 70 -3.87 17.25 7.80
C ALA A 70 -5.10 17.97 8.34
N GLU A 71 -6.11 17.24 8.86
CA GLU A 71 -7.28 17.82 9.52
C GLU A 71 -6.92 18.59 10.81
N SER A 72 -5.81 18.24 11.47
CA SER A 72 -5.31 18.99 12.62
C SER A 72 -4.61 20.32 12.27
N GLY A 73 -4.55 20.67 10.99
CA GLY A 73 -4.01 21.93 10.50
C GLY A 73 -2.57 21.86 9.96
N LEU A 74 -1.99 20.66 9.83
CA LEU A 74 -0.70 20.50 9.16
C LEU A 74 -0.84 20.71 7.65
N ARG A 75 0.21 21.26 7.03
CA ARG A 75 0.17 21.69 5.62
C ARG A 75 0.61 20.60 4.66
N TYR A 76 1.79 20.02 4.90
CA TYR A 76 2.39 19.06 4.01
C TYR A 76 2.95 17.88 4.79
N LEU A 77 2.57 16.69 4.39
CA LEU A 77 3.05 15.45 4.98
C LEU A 77 3.65 14.56 3.89
N GLY A 78 4.84 14.04 4.13
CA GLY A 78 5.45 13.03 3.27
C GLY A 78 5.03 11.64 3.72
N VAL A 79 4.57 10.81 2.80
CA VAL A 79 4.33 9.38 3.05
C VAL A 79 5.23 8.58 2.13
N SER A 80 6.01 7.65 2.68
CA SER A 80 6.95 6.87 1.88
C SER A 80 7.10 5.45 2.42
N THR A 81 7.17 4.49 1.52
CA THR A 81 7.47 3.10 1.87
C THR A 81 8.23 2.40 0.76
N ALA A 82 9.09 1.47 1.14
CA ALA A 82 9.87 0.66 0.22
C ALA A 82 10.08 -0.75 0.80
N SER A 83 10.26 -1.72 -0.07
CA SER A 83 10.68 -3.07 0.29
C SER A 83 11.76 -3.57 -0.66
N HIS A 84 12.54 -4.55 -0.20
CA HIS A 84 13.55 -5.21 -0.98
C HIS A 84 13.48 -6.72 -0.75
N PHE A 85 13.44 -7.47 -1.82
CA PHE A 85 13.31 -8.92 -1.79
C PHE A 85 14.29 -9.58 -0.81
N CYS A 86 15.58 -9.35 -0.98
CA CYS A 86 16.59 -10.07 -0.18
C CYS A 86 16.48 -9.80 1.34
N THR A 87 16.17 -8.58 1.74
CA THR A 87 16.09 -8.22 3.15
C THR A 87 14.81 -8.76 3.78
N ALA A 88 13.68 -8.61 3.10
CA ALA A 88 12.39 -9.12 3.57
C ALA A 88 12.36 -10.65 3.64
N GLU A 89 12.85 -11.33 2.61
CA GLU A 89 12.90 -12.79 2.61
C GLU A 89 13.80 -13.34 3.74
N ARG A 90 14.92 -12.71 4.02
CA ARG A 90 15.80 -13.11 5.14
C ARG A 90 15.14 -12.93 6.49
N GLN A 91 14.33 -11.90 6.67
CA GLN A 91 13.65 -11.66 7.93
C GLN A 91 12.46 -12.60 8.16
N TYR A 92 11.63 -12.81 7.14
CA TYR A 92 10.36 -13.52 7.30
C TYR A 92 10.39 -15.00 6.94
N ARG A 93 11.35 -15.41 6.09
CA ARG A 93 11.44 -16.78 5.55
C ARG A 93 12.82 -17.40 5.75
N PHE A 94 13.50 -17.06 6.86
CA PHE A 94 14.78 -17.67 7.18
C PHE A 94 14.61 -18.93 8.06
N PRO A 95 15.36 -20.03 7.81
CA PRO A 95 16.32 -20.19 6.72
C PRO A 95 15.64 -20.22 5.36
N LEU A 96 16.28 -19.55 4.38
CA LEU A 96 15.80 -19.59 2.99
C LEU A 96 15.90 -21.03 2.46
N GLU A 97 14.90 -21.44 1.71
CA GLU A 97 14.94 -22.74 1.03
C GLU A 97 16.12 -22.80 0.07
N TYR A 98 16.95 -23.80 0.27
CA TYR A 98 18.20 -23.93 -0.46
C TYR A 98 17.94 -24.49 -1.86
N GLY A 99 17.71 -23.58 -2.81
CA GLY A 99 17.38 -23.94 -4.18
C GLY A 99 16.02 -24.66 -4.36
N GLY A 100 15.20 -24.65 -3.30
CA GLY A 100 13.87 -25.23 -3.34
C GLY A 100 12.92 -24.42 -4.22
N GLN A 101 12.05 -25.12 -4.94
CA GLN A 101 10.99 -24.48 -5.70
C GLN A 101 9.91 -23.93 -4.74
N ARG A 102 9.47 -22.71 -4.97
CA ARG A 102 8.38 -22.10 -4.20
C ARG A 102 7.04 -22.78 -4.50
N THR A 103 6.14 -22.75 -3.52
CA THR A 103 4.77 -23.24 -3.73
C THR A 103 3.99 -22.30 -4.65
N PRO A 104 2.99 -22.81 -5.40
CA PRO A 104 2.14 -21.97 -6.26
C PRO A 104 1.38 -20.85 -5.51
N THR A 105 1.19 -21.00 -4.20
CA THR A 105 0.53 -20.03 -3.34
C THR A 105 1.44 -18.89 -2.89
N SER A 106 2.77 -19.05 -3.05
CA SER A 106 3.74 -18.06 -2.61
C SER A 106 3.72 -16.80 -3.48
N GLN A 107 4.11 -15.70 -2.87
CA GLN A 107 4.24 -14.41 -3.52
C GLN A 107 5.71 -13.98 -3.52
N TRP A 108 6.05 -13.07 -4.42
CA TRP A 108 7.40 -12.54 -4.57
C TRP A 108 7.47 -11.13 -3.96
N THR A 109 8.30 -10.93 -2.94
CA THR A 109 8.50 -9.59 -2.37
C THR A 109 9.05 -8.65 -3.42
N VAL A 110 8.36 -7.54 -3.63
CA VAL A 110 8.75 -6.52 -4.61
C VAL A 110 9.97 -5.74 -4.12
N THR A 111 10.96 -5.58 -4.99
CA THR A 111 12.03 -4.62 -4.79
C THR A 111 11.62 -3.30 -5.44
N GLY A 112 11.12 -2.40 -4.64
CA GLY A 112 10.60 -1.12 -5.10
C GLY A 112 10.14 -0.24 -3.95
N GLY A 113 9.65 0.95 -4.30
CA GLY A 113 9.11 1.89 -3.32
C GLY A 113 8.34 3.00 -3.99
N GLY A 114 7.62 3.74 -3.18
CA GLY A 114 6.86 4.90 -3.60
C GLY A 114 6.73 5.92 -2.48
N ALA A 115 6.46 7.14 -2.88
CA ALA A 115 6.19 8.22 -1.95
C ALA A 115 5.17 9.19 -2.53
N VAL A 116 4.43 9.83 -1.63
CA VAL A 116 3.50 10.90 -1.96
C VAL A 116 3.67 12.06 -1.00
N VAL A 117 3.31 13.25 -1.44
CA VAL A 117 3.10 14.40 -0.57
C VAL A 117 1.60 14.62 -0.43
N VAL A 118 1.10 14.56 0.79
CA VAL A 118 -0.29 14.88 1.14
C VAL A 118 -0.35 16.33 1.57
N ALA A 119 -1.24 17.10 0.94
CA ALA A 119 -1.49 18.49 1.28
C ALA A 119 -2.77 18.62 2.09
N GLY A 120 -2.70 19.22 3.28
CA GLY A 120 -3.86 19.57 4.09
C GLY A 120 -4.54 20.84 3.59
N ALA A 121 -5.73 21.14 4.11
CA ALA A 121 -6.49 22.33 3.74
C ALA A 121 -5.74 23.65 4.01
N ALA A 122 -4.81 23.65 4.97
CA ALA A 122 -3.97 24.80 5.30
C ALA A 122 -2.79 25.00 4.31
N ALA A 123 -2.56 24.07 3.37
CA ALA A 123 -1.53 24.18 2.37
C ALA A 123 -1.90 25.25 1.32
N GLN A 124 -0.95 26.11 1.01
CA GLN A 124 -1.09 26.97 -0.16
C GLN A 124 -0.67 26.20 -1.40
N THR A 125 -1.61 25.48 -2.00
CA THR A 125 -1.36 24.79 -3.26
C THR A 125 -1.77 25.71 -4.41
N PRO A 126 -0.86 26.04 -5.33
CA PRO A 126 -1.27 26.65 -6.59
C PRO A 126 -2.08 25.62 -7.36
N ASP A 127 -3.31 25.92 -7.74
CA ASP A 127 -4.19 25.29 -8.74
C ASP A 127 -3.95 23.78 -9.11
N GLN A 128 -3.50 22.97 -8.19
CA GLN A 128 -3.30 21.56 -8.44
C GLN A 128 -4.52 20.77 -7.94
N ALA A 129 -5.49 20.58 -8.81
CA ALA A 129 -6.55 19.60 -8.64
C ALA A 129 -5.93 18.18 -8.65
N GLY A 130 -5.40 17.75 -7.51
CA GLY A 130 -4.94 16.38 -7.28
C GLY A 130 -6.06 15.48 -6.81
N PRO A 131 -5.84 14.17 -6.78
CA PRO A 131 -6.78 13.25 -6.13
C PRO A 131 -6.90 13.59 -4.63
N TRP A 132 -8.08 13.37 -4.09
CA TRP A 132 -8.42 13.68 -2.69
C TRP A 132 -8.61 12.40 -1.90
N ILE A 133 -8.17 12.39 -0.64
CA ILE A 133 -8.57 11.37 0.34
C ILE A 133 -9.93 11.81 0.90
N GLN A 134 -10.99 11.12 0.49
CA GLN A 134 -12.36 11.49 0.88
C GLN A 134 -12.80 10.87 2.19
N ALA A 135 -12.38 9.64 2.45
CA ALA A 135 -12.70 8.88 3.63
C ALA A 135 -11.59 7.86 3.90
N ALA A 136 -11.44 7.46 5.16
CA ALA A 136 -10.51 6.44 5.57
C ALA A 136 -11.10 5.65 6.74
N ALA A 137 -10.76 4.36 6.83
CA ALA A 137 -11.15 3.49 7.93
C ALA A 137 -9.98 2.58 8.32
N ILE A 138 -9.94 2.21 9.59
CA ILE A 138 -9.00 1.24 10.14
C ILE A 138 -9.75 -0.07 10.32
N GLY A 139 -9.22 -1.14 9.74
CA GLY A 139 -9.77 -2.49 9.88
C GLY A 139 -9.44 -3.11 11.24
N THR A 140 -10.07 -4.26 11.50
CA THR A 140 -9.82 -5.10 12.67
C THR A 140 -8.87 -6.24 12.34
N ILE A 141 -8.23 -6.79 13.37
CA ILE A 141 -7.42 -8.00 13.22
C ILE A 141 -8.34 -9.20 12.99
N GLU A 142 -8.12 -9.90 11.88
CA GLU A 142 -8.85 -11.12 11.51
C GLU A 142 -7.90 -12.31 11.49
N ASP A 143 -7.89 -13.10 12.53
CA ASP A 143 -7.11 -14.35 12.63
C ASP A 143 -7.97 -15.58 12.37
N LYS A 144 -7.75 -16.25 11.24
CA LYS A 144 -8.40 -17.51 10.89
C LYS A 144 -7.47 -18.73 11.11
N GLY A 145 -6.37 -18.55 11.82
CA GLY A 145 -5.45 -19.63 12.19
C GLY A 145 -4.57 -20.12 11.04
N ILE A 146 -4.39 -19.34 9.99
CA ILE A 146 -3.50 -19.69 8.87
C ILE A 146 -2.04 -19.58 9.33
N LYS A 147 -1.31 -20.69 9.22
CA LYS A 147 0.09 -20.81 9.67
C LYS A 147 1.11 -21.01 8.54
N ASP A 148 0.63 -21.18 7.31
CA ASP A 148 1.49 -21.38 6.15
C ASP A 148 2.08 -20.05 5.69
N ALA A 149 3.36 -19.82 5.98
CA ALA A 149 4.09 -18.61 5.56
C ALA A 149 4.20 -18.49 4.03
N ALA A 150 4.01 -19.57 3.26
CA ALA A 150 3.99 -19.57 1.81
C ALA A 150 2.61 -19.24 1.22
N ASN A 151 1.59 -19.01 2.08
CA ASN A 151 0.23 -18.68 1.65
C ASN A 151 -0.30 -17.45 2.39
N MET A 152 0.36 -16.34 2.21
CA MET A 152 -0.03 -15.06 2.84
C MET A 152 -1.39 -14.56 2.34
N GLY A 153 -1.72 -14.81 1.08
CA GLY A 153 -3.03 -14.43 0.53
C GLY A 153 -4.20 -15.01 1.33
N ALA A 154 -4.10 -16.27 1.76
CA ALA A 154 -5.12 -16.88 2.61
C ALA A 154 -5.22 -16.24 4.01
N ALA A 155 -4.10 -15.77 4.56
CA ALA A 155 -4.09 -15.08 5.84
C ALA A 155 -4.66 -13.66 5.75
N MET A 156 -4.41 -12.95 4.65
CA MET A 156 -4.79 -11.55 4.44
C MET A 156 -6.23 -11.38 3.97
N ALA A 157 -6.75 -12.30 3.15
CA ALA A 157 -8.08 -12.16 2.53
C ALA A 157 -9.23 -11.92 3.53
N PRO A 158 -9.29 -12.58 4.72
CA PRO A 158 -10.35 -12.31 5.70
C PRO A 158 -10.34 -10.86 6.21
N ALA A 159 -9.17 -10.31 6.51
CA ALA A 159 -9.03 -8.93 6.97
C ALA A 159 -9.39 -7.93 5.87
N ALA A 160 -8.96 -8.20 4.63
CA ALA A 160 -9.33 -7.37 3.48
C ALA A 160 -10.86 -7.39 3.25
N ALA A 161 -11.49 -8.57 3.31
CA ALA A 161 -12.94 -8.69 3.17
C ALA A 161 -13.69 -7.92 4.26
N ALA A 162 -13.34 -8.15 5.54
CA ALA A 162 -13.98 -7.47 6.66
C ALA A 162 -13.84 -5.95 6.56
N THR A 163 -12.65 -5.45 6.21
CA THR A 163 -12.38 -4.01 6.11
C THR A 163 -13.10 -3.38 4.92
N ILE A 164 -13.07 -4.00 3.74
CA ILE A 164 -13.74 -3.46 2.55
C ILE A 164 -15.26 -3.46 2.74
N LEU A 165 -15.84 -4.57 3.20
CA LEU A 165 -17.27 -4.67 3.41
C LEU A 165 -17.75 -3.72 4.53
N GLY A 166 -17.01 -3.62 5.61
CA GLY A 166 -17.26 -2.65 6.68
C GLY A 166 -17.22 -1.21 6.15
N PHE A 167 -16.21 -0.86 5.38
CA PHE A 167 -16.10 0.47 4.78
C PHE A 167 -17.26 0.80 3.84
N LEU A 168 -17.67 -0.14 2.98
CA LEU A 168 -18.83 0.04 2.09
C LEU A 168 -20.11 0.27 2.90
N SER A 169 -20.31 -0.52 3.97
CA SER A 169 -21.45 -0.36 4.87
C SER A 169 -21.44 0.98 5.59
N ASP A 170 -20.31 1.38 6.18
CA ASP A 170 -20.18 2.61 6.97
C ASP A 170 -20.36 3.87 6.14
N THR A 171 -19.94 3.83 4.87
CA THR A 171 -20.07 4.94 3.94
C THR A 171 -21.36 4.92 3.14
N GLY A 172 -22.17 3.84 3.27
CA GLY A 172 -23.39 3.66 2.49
C GLY A 172 -23.13 3.56 1.00
N THR A 173 -21.99 2.99 0.60
CA THR A 173 -21.58 2.81 -0.79
C THR A 173 -21.60 1.35 -1.21
N THR A 174 -21.57 1.13 -2.50
CA THR A 174 -21.52 -0.19 -3.13
C THR A 174 -20.29 -0.30 -4.04
N PRO A 175 -19.89 -1.47 -4.50
CA PRO A 175 -18.77 -1.61 -5.44
C PRO A 175 -18.92 -0.76 -6.71
N GLU A 176 -20.16 -0.54 -7.15
CA GLU A 176 -20.50 0.23 -8.36
C GLU A 176 -20.20 1.72 -8.22
N ASP A 177 -20.09 2.23 -6.99
CA ASP A 177 -19.72 3.61 -6.72
C ASP A 177 -18.23 3.89 -6.96
N TYR A 178 -17.42 2.86 -7.20
CA TYR A 178 -15.99 2.93 -7.45
C TYR A 178 -15.65 2.48 -8.87
N ASP A 179 -14.75 3.20 -9.52
CA ASP A 179 -14.14 2.73 -10.77
C ASP A 179 -13.20 1.57 -10.53
N LEU A 180 -12.57 1.56 -9.33
CA LEU A 180 -11.61 0.57 -8.93
C LEU A 180 -11.62 0.35 -7.42
N ILE A 181 -11.68 -0.90 -7.00
CA ILE A 181 -11.33 -1.37 -5.66
C ILE A 181 -9.96 -2.03 -5.77
N LEU A 182 -8.97 -1.47 -5.13
CA LEU A 182 -7.57 -1.88 -5.24
C LEU A 182 -7.08 -2.45 -3.92
N THR A 183 -6.57 -3.68 -3.93
CA THR A 183 -5.88 -4.24 -2.76
C THR A 183 -4.36 -4.16 -2.88
N GLY A 184 -3.68 -4.20 -1.74
CA GLY A 184 -2.24 -3.96 -1.65
C GLY A 184 -1.40 -5.07 -2.24
N ASP A 185 -1.60 -6.30 -1.81
CA ASP A 185 -0.78 -7.43 -2.22
C ASP A 185 -1.40 -8.79 -1.82
N LEU A 186 -2.71 -8.93 -2.00
CA LEU A 186 -3.40 -10.21 -1.78
C LEU A 186 -2.90 -11.31 -2.73
N GLY A 187 -2.44 -10.91 -3.91
CA GLY A 187 -2.09 -11.84 -4.97
C GLY A 187 -3.29 -12.64 -5.48
N GLN A 188 -3.03 -13.68 -6.29
CA GLN A 188 -4.11 -14.47 -6.89
C GLN A 188 -4.93 -15.19 -5.83
N VAL A 189 -4.27 -15.94 -4.95
CA VAL A 189 -4.98 -16.74 -3.92
C VAL A 189 -5.81 -15.85 -3.00
N GLY A 190 -5.25 -14.73 -2.54
CA GLY A 190 -5.97 -13.82 -1.66
C GLY A 190 -7.13 -13.11 -2.37
N SER A 191 -6.97 -12.76 -3.64
CA SER A 191 -8.04 -12.16 -4.45
C SER A 191 -9.20 -13.13 -4.68
N ASP A 192 -8.90 -14.39 -5.01
CA ASP A 192 -9.93 -15.41 -5.19
C ASP A 192 -10.72 -15.65 -3.90
N LEU A 193 -10.03 -15.73 -2.76
CA LEU A 193 -10.65 -15.86 -1.46
C LEU A 193 -11.46 -14.62 -1.06
N LEU A 194 -10.97 -13.42 -1.36
CA LEU A 194 -11.71 -12.18 -1.15
C LEU A 194 -13.05 -12.21 -1.89
N TYR A 195 -13.08 -12.67 -3.15
CA TYR A 195 -14.32 -12.78 -3.91
C TYR A 195 -15.31 -13.75 -3.26
N GLU A 196 -14.83 -14.92 -2.83
CA GLU A 196 -15.68 -15.91 -2.17
C GLU A 196 -16.26 -15.38 -0.85
N LEU A 197 -15.44 -14.70 -0.05
CA LEU A 197 -15.86 -14.12 1.23
C LEU A 197 -16.88 -13.01 1.02
N ALA A 198 -16.64 -12.10 0.07
CA ALA A 198 -17.56 -11.00 -0.23
C ALA A 198 -18.91 -11.49 -0.79
N ILE A 199 -18.89 -12.51 -1.65
CA ILE A 199 -20.13 -13.11 -2.20
C ILE A 199 -20.98 -13.75 -1.09
N ARG A 200 -20.40 -14.35 -0.07
CA ARG A 200 -21.15 -14.89 1.08
C ARG A 200 -21.92 -13.81 1.84
N GLU A 201 -21.40 -12.57 1.82
CA GLU A 201 -22.05 -11.39 2.40
C GLU A 201 -22.92 -10.64 1.38
N GLY A 202 -23.14 -11.22 0.19
CA GLY A 202 -24.01 -10.67 -0.85
C GLY A 202 -23.40 -9.56 -1.70
N VAL A 203 -22.06 -9.40 -1.65
CA VAL A 203 -21.35 -8.36 -2.40
C VAL A 203 -20.42 -8.99 -3.45
N ASP A 204 -20.58 -8.62 -4.71
CA ASP A 204 -19.70 -9.06 -5.80
C ASP A 204 -18.65 -7.99 -6.14
N LEU A 205 -17.38 -8.28 -5.84
CA LEU A 205 -16.26 -7.37 -6.08
C LEU A 205 -15.58 -7.59 -7.44
N ARG A 206 -15.83 -8.71 -8.12
CA ARG A 206 -15.05 -9.17 -9.28
C ARG A 206 -14.98 -8.18 -10.44
N SER A 207 -16.02 -7.40 -10.67
CA SER A 207 -16.07 -6.43 -11.77
C SER A 207 -15.29 -5.13 -11.50
N ARG A 208 -14.96 -4.86 -10.23
CA ARG A 208 -14.35 -3.61 -9.80
C ARG A 208 -13.02 -3.80 -9.09
N HIS A 209 -12.68 -5.02 -8.70
CA HIS A 209 -11.48 -5.30 -7.93
C HIS A 209 -10.29 -5.67 -8.82
N THR A 210 -9.12 -5.17 -8.43
CA THR A 210 -7.82 -5.72 -8.79
C THR A 210 -6.85 -5.58 -7.61
N ASP A 211 -5.66 -6.16 -7.76
CA ASP A 211 -4.66 -6.23 -6.70
C ASP A 211 -3.30 -5.74 -7.20
N CYS A 212 -2.57 -4.97 -6.40
CA CYS A 212 -1.26 -4.47 -6.80
C CYS A 212 -0.27 -5.61 -7.06
N GLY A 213 -0.35 -6.70 -6.31
CA GLY A 213 0.47 -7.89 -6.53
C GLY A 213 0.19 -8.61 -7.84
N LEU A 214 -1.03 -8.45 -8.40
CA LEU A 214 -1.38 -8.95 -9.73
C LEU A 214 -0.93 -8.00 -10.85
N LEU A 215 -0.82 -6.70 -10.56
CA LEU A 215 -0.48 -5.69 -11.56
C LEU A 215 1.03 -5.49 -11.74
N ILE A 216 1.83 -5.73 -10.70
CA ILE A 216 3.26 -5.35 -10.67
C ILE A 216 4.15 -6.24 -11.52
N TYR A 217 3.76 -7.50 -11.74
CA TYR A 217 4.52 -8.49 -12.48
C TYR A 217 3.72 -9.11 -13.64
N ASP A 218 4.43 -9.45 -14.70
CA ASP A 218 3.92 -10.30 -15.78
C ASP A 218 4.02 -11.77 -15.33
N ARG A 219 2.93 -12.29 -14.75
CA ARG A 219 2.89 -13.64 -14.16
C ARG A 219 2.99 -14.77 -15.20
N ASP A 220 2.76 -14.47 -16.47
CA ASP A 220 2.91 -15.46 -17.54
C ASP A 220 4.38 -15.65 -17.96
N ARG A 221 5.21 -14.63 -17.70
CA ARG A 221 6.63 -14.59 -18.10
C ARG A 221 7.59 -14.64 -16.93
N GLN A 222 7.15 -14.26 -15.74
CA GLN A 222 7.98 -14.17 -14.55
C GLN A 222 7.54 -15.21 -13.53
N ASP A 223 8.51 -15.92 -12.94
CA ASP A 223 8.27 -16.94 -11.91
C ASP A 223 7.97 -16.29 -10.55
N VAL A 224 6.78 -15.72 -10.41
CA VAL A 224 6.30 -15.04 -9.21
C VAL A 224 5.05 -15.68 -8.60
N HIS A 225 4.61 -16.80 -9.15
CA HIS A 225 3.47 -17.60 -8.69
C HIS A 225 2.19 -16.77 -8.43
N ALA A 226 1.81 -16.59 -7.15
CA ALA A 226 0.59 -15.88 -6.80
C ALA A 226 0.70 -14.35 -7.00
N GLY A 227 1.87 -13.82 -7.35
CA GLY A 227 2.07 -12.41 -7.64
C GLY A 227 3.04 -11.69 -6.71
N GLY A 228 3.00 -10.37 -6.71
CA GLY A 228 3.84 -9.51 -5.88
C GLY A 228 3.37 -9.43 -4.43
N SER A 229 4.28 -9.07 -3.53
CA SER A 229 4.02 -8.87 -2.11
C SER A 229 4.87 -7.72 -1.56
N GLY A 230 4.48 -7.21 -0.41
CA GLY A 230 5.24 -6.23 0.36
C GLY A 230 4.79 -4.78 0.16
N CYS A 231 5.20 -3.92 1.09
CA CYS A 231 4.82 -2.51 1.06
C CYS A 231 5.34 -1.76 -0.18
N GLY A 232 6.47 -2.17 -0.73
CA GLY A 232 6.97 -1.65 -2.01
C GLY A 232 6.10 -2.02 -3.21
N CYS A 233 5.30 -3.09 -3.11
CA CYS A 233 4.35 -3.50 -4.15
C CYS A 233 3.25 -2.45 -4.33
N CYS A 234 2.44 -2.24 -3.30
CA CYS A 234 1.33 -1.29 -3.37
C CYS A 234 1.82 0.15 -3.56
N ALA A 235 2.94 0.53 -2.94
CA ALA A 235 3.51 1.86 -3.12
C ALA A 235 3.91 2.12 -4.57
N SER A 236 4.58 1.16 -5.20
CA SER A 236 5.00 1.28 -6.61
C SER A 236 3.79 1.40 -7.54
N VAL A 237 2.79 0.51 -7.40
CA VAL A 237 1.59 0.53 -8.24
C VAL A 237 0.78 1.80 -8.02
N LEU A 238 0.56 2.20 -6.77
CA LEU A 238 -0.19 3.41 -6.44
C LEU A 238 0.46 4.64 -7.07
N CYS A 239 1.78 4.83 -6.86
CA CYS A 239 2.50 6.02 -7.30
C CYS A 239 2.74 6.07 -8.82
N SER A 240 2.97 4.91 -9.47
CA SER A 240 3.33 4.87 -10.89
C SER A 240 2.15 4.71 -11.84
N TYR A 241 1.05 4.10 -11.37
CA TYR A 241 -0.08 3.75 -12.23
C TYR A 241 -1.41 4.37 -11.77
N ILE A 242 -1.76 4.23 -10.49
CA ILE A 242 -3.09 4.66 -10.00
C ILE A 242 -3.20 6.18 -9.87
N LEU A 243 -2.24 6.83 -9.21
CA LEU A 243 -2.25 8.29 -9.07
C LEU A 243 -2.18 9.02 -10.41
N PRO A 244 -1.34 8.61 -11.39
CA PRO A 244 -1.44 9.13 -12.75
C PRO A 244 -2.80 8.90 -13.39
N SER A 245 -3.40 7.71 -13.23
CA SER A 245 -4.73 7.41 -13.78
C SER A 245 -5.83 8.29 -13.21
N LEU A 246 -5.76 8.61 -11.91
CA LEU A 246 -6.67 9.56 -11.27
C LEU A 246 -6.47 10.99 -11.80
N ARG A 247 -5.22 11.43 -11.96
CA ARG A 247 -4.89 12.78 -12.49
C ARG A 247 -5.34 12.96 -13.94
N GLU A 248 -5.22 11.91 -14.74
CA GLU A 248 -5.64 11.90 -16.15
C GLU A 248 -7.15 11.67 -16.31
N GLY A 249 -7.87 11.39 -15.24
CA GLY A 249 -9.31 11.13 -15.26
C GLY A 249 -9.69 9.78 -15.89
N ARG A 250 -8.72 8.86 -16.06
CA ARG A 250 -9.00 7.48 -16.51
C ARG A 250 -9.78 6.68 -15.49
N VAL A 251 -9.53 6.96 -14.22
CA VAL A 251 -10.36 6.55 -13.08
C VAL A 251 -10.64 7.78 -12.23
N LYS A 252 -11.79 7.81 -11.55
CA LYS A 252 -12.23 8.97 -10.76
C LYS A 252 -12.36 8.67 -9.29
N ARG A 253 -12.70 7.44 -8.94
CA ARG A 253 -12.92 7.01 -7.56
C ARG A 253 -12.30 5.65 -7.32
N VAL A 254 -11.35 5.60 -6.40
CA VAL A 254 -10.61 4.38 -6.05
C VAL A 254 -10.79 4.12 -4.56
N LEU A 255 -11.18 2.91 -4.20
CA LEU A 255 -11.07 2.38 -2.84
C LEU A 255 -9.77 1.60 -2.74
N PHE A 256 -8.81 2.11 -1.97
CA PHE A 256 -7.51 1.45 -1.75
C PHE A 256 -7.47 0.84 -0.36
N ALA A 257 -7.28 -0.47 -0.28
CA ALA A 257 -7.19 -1.22 0.96
C ALA A 257 -5.90 -2.07 0.99
N ALA A 258 -5.21 -2.10 2.13
CA ALA A 258 -4.02 -2.93 2.31
C ALA A 258 -4.02 -3.58 3.69
N THR A 259 -3.43 -4.76 3.79
CA THR A 259 -3.36 -5.56 5.02
C THR A 259 -1.92 -5.71 5.51
#